data_b29f308f77c26876c9ce637643e0002e
#
_entry.id   b29f308f77c26876c9ce637643e0002e
#
_cell.length_a   1.000
_cell.length_b   1.000
_cell.length_c   1.000
_cell.angle_alpha   90.00
_cell.angle_beta   90.00
_cell.angle_gamma   90.00
#
_symmetry.space_group_name_H-M   'P 1'
#
loop_
_entity.id
_entity.type
_entity.pdbx_description
1 polymer ?
#
loop_
_entity_poly.entity_id
_entity_poly.type
_entity_poly.pdbx_seq_one_letter_code
_entity_poly.pdbx_strand_id
1 'polypeptide(L)'
;MNRSPSLWPTTRRHCLAWAGGAALWGGLSAVGVSPAWAGGQLEEPLADSVRLALRAAVEFSGPPEPEFVSTDARLDYLRWLGEQSPKLHRRKPELRERVEFLQTVWYETKRAGLDASLVLGLIQVESAFRKFAISRVGARGYMQIMPFWARLIGDGDVGKLFHLQTNIRFGCVILRHYLDREKGDLFLALGRYNGSRGRAEYPNAVFAAQRQWRQA
;
A
#
# COMPACT_ATOMS: atom_id res chain seq x y z
N MET A 1 22.08 71.14 -2.13
CA MET A 1 21.93 71.75 -0.79
C MET A 1 21.25 70.74 0.10
N ASN A 2 22.01 70.17 0.86
CA ASN A 2 22.25 70.10 2.30
C ASN A 2 21.54 68.96 2.99
N ARG A 3 22.32 67.96 3.30
CA ARG A 3 22.81 67.44 4.61
C ARG A 3 21.88 66.50 5.35
N SER A 4 22.35 65.26 5.47
CA SER A 4 22.17 64.37 6.64
C SER A 4 22.69 65.03 7.94
N PRO A 5 22.49 64.54 9.18
CA PRO A 5 22.83 63.19 9.62
C PRO A 5 21.98 62.60 10.80
N SER A 6 22.06 61.26 10.95
CA SER A 6 22.38 60.44 12.14
C SER A 6 21.82 60.82 13.52
N LEU A 7 21.38 59.78 14.26
CA LEU A 7 22.03 59.25 15.47
C LEU A 7 21.12 58.25 16.21
N TRP A 8 21.70 57.11 16.55
CA TRP A 8 21.22 56.19 17.58
C TRP A 8 21.43 56.80 18.99
N PRO A 9 20.70 56.35 20.03
CA PRO A 9 21.39 55.59 21.06
C PRO A 9 20.64 54.39 21.64
N THR A 10 21.44 53.45 22.05
CA THR A 10 21.22 52.34 22.95
C THR A 10 20.93 52.82 24.38
N THR A 11 20.06 52.09 25.14
CA THR A 11 20.26 51.73 26.57
C THR A 11 19.12 50.85 27.09
N ARG A 12 19.42 49.59 27.45
CA ARG A 12 19.47 48.92 28.77
C ARG A 12 18.19 48.83 29.61
N ARG A 13 17.84 47.54 29.80
CA ARG A 13 17.43 46.84 31.04
C ARG A 13 16.27 47.44 31.90
N HIS A 14 15.24 46.59 32.08
CA HIS A 14 14.87 46.11 33.44
C HIS A 14 13.93 44.92 33.36
N CYS A 15 14.30 43.89 34.14
CA CYS A 15 13.47 42.73 34.46
C CYS A 15 12.29 43.15 35.35
N LEU A 16 11.14 42.55 35.15
CA LEU A 16 10.18 42.24 36.26
C LEU A 16 9.31 41.06 35.84
N ALA A 17 9.39 40.03 36.67
CA ALA A 17 8.56 38.82 36.60
C ALA A 17 7.14 39.15 37.08
N TRP A 18 6.14 38.55 36.40
CA TRP A 18 4.85 38.27 37.06
C TRP A 18 4.28 36.94 36.56
N ALA A 19 3.87 36.17 37.53
CA ALA A 19 3.35 34.81 37.40
C ALA A 19 1.88 34.81 36.98
N GLY A 20 1.47 33.68 36.41
CA GLY A 20 0.11 33.15 36.51
C GLY A 20 -0.76 33.31 35.27
N GLY A 21 -0.93 32.24 34.54
CA GLY A 21 -1.97 32.08 33.53
C GLY A 21 -1.93 30.67 32.97
N ALA A 22 -2.72 29.77 33.58
CA ALA A 22 -2.94 28.43 33.07
C ALA A 22 -3.61 28.50 31.69
N ALA A 23 -2.89 28.24 30.63
CA ALA A 23 -3.44 28.05 29.30
C ALA A 23 -3.69 26.55 29.08
N LEU A 24 -4.96 26.21 28.97
CA LEU A 24 -5.48 24.92 28.51
C LEU A 24 -4.87 24.60 27.17
N TRP A 25 -3.94 23.67 27.11
CA TRP A 25 -3.46 23.08 25.88
C TRP A 25 -4.52 22.10 25.36
N GLY A 26 -5.37 22.59 24.47
CA GLY A 26 -6.19 21.74 23.61
C GLY A 26 -5.27 20.86 22.78
N GLY A 27 -5.30 19.56 23.07
CA GLY A 27 -4.57 18.57 22.31
C GLY A 27 -5.02 18.55 20.84
N LEU A 28 -4.25 19.15 19.95
CA LEU A 28 -4.29 18.77 18.54
C LEU A 28 -3.72 17.36 18.46
N SER A 29 -4.63 16.39 18.35
CA SER A 29 -4.25 15.04 17.90
C SER A 29 -3.65 15.16 16.51
N ALA A 30 -2.33 15.24 16.45
CA ALA A 30 -1.59 15.06 15.22
C ALA A 30 -1.98 13.68 14.68
N VAL A 31 -2.78 13.66 13.61
CA VAL A 31 -2.98 12.47 12.80
C VAL A 31 -1.61 12.09 12.29
N GLY A 32 -0.98 11.17 12.99
CA GLY A 32 0.31 10.61 12.59
C GLY A 32 0.18 10.02 11.20
N VAL A 33 0.69 10.73 10.21
CA VAL A 33 0.96 10.15 8.90
C VAL A 33 2.07 9.13 9.12
N SER A 34 1.67 7.86 9.31
CA SER A 34 2.61 6.76 9.35
C SER A 34 3.51 6.84 8.11
N PRO A 35 4.84 6.81 8.24
CA PRO A 35 5.70 6.76 7.08
C PRO A 35 5.30 5.51 6.28
N ALA A 36 4.93 5.72 5.02
CA ALA A 36 4.74 4.62 4.09
C ALA A 36 6.07 3.85 4.06
N TRP A 37 6.05 2.60 4.53
CA TRP A 37 7.17 1.68 4.46
C TRP A 37 7.36 1.35 2.99
N ALA A 38 8.19 2.13 2.31
CA ALA A 38 8.41 2.00 0.90
C ALA A 38 9.29 0.80 0.62
N GLY A 39 8.72 -0.17 -0.10
CA GLY A 39 9.30 -1.44 -0.42
C GLY A 39 10.74 -1.37 -0.90
N GLY A 40 11.62 -2.02 -0.14
CA GLY A 40 12.99 -2.33 -0.54
C GLY A 40 13.06 -3.70 -1.22
N GLN A 41 12.09 -4.03 -2.11
CA GLN A 41 12.13 -5.26 -2.89
C GLN A 41 13.48 -5.36 -3.60
N LEU A 42 14.19 -6.47 -3.35
CA LEU A 42 15.46 -6.73 -4.02
C LEU A 42 15.21 -7.37 -5.38
N GLU A 43 16.02 -6.99 -6.38
CA GLU A 43 16.04 -7.65 -7.67
C GLU A 43 16.66 -9.05 -7.48
N GLU A 44 15.82 -10.07 -7.51
CA GLU A 44 16.25 -11.47 -7.40
C GLU A 44 15.96 -12.20 -8.72
N PRO A 45 16.78 -13.20 -9.09
CA PRO A 45 16.49 -14.04 -10.25
C PRO A 45 15.12 -14.70 -10.09
N LEU A 46 14.22 -14.41 -11.02
CA LEU A 46 12.89 -15.01 -11.04
C LEU A 46 12.93 -16.36 -11.76
N ALA A 47 12.16 -17.31 -11.24
CA ALA A 47 11.85 -18.52 -11.97
C ALA A 47 11.08 -18.18 -13.26
N ASP A 48 11.31 -18.93 -14.35
CA ASP A 48 10.66 -18.68 -15.63
C ASP A 48 9.13 -18.75 -15.54
N SER A 49 8.59 -19.58 -14.65
CA SER A 49 7.15 -19.66 -14.36
C SER A 49 6.58 -18.34 -13.86
N VAL A 50 7.32 -17.63 -12.99
CA VAL A 50 6.93 -16.32 -12.47
C VAL A 50 6.98 -15.28 -13.58
N ARG A 51 8.00 -15.32 -14.43
CA ARG A 51 8.11 -14.43 -15.60
C ARG A 51 6.93 -14.63 -16.56
N LEU A 52 6.55 -15.88 -16.86
CA LEU A 52 5.41 -16.20 -17.71
C LEU A 52 4.09 -15.71 -17.10
N ALA A 53 3.86 -15.96 -15.81
CA ALA A 53 2.65 -15.53 -15.13
C ALA A 53 2.51 -14.00 -15.13
N LEU A 54 3.61 -13.28 -15.00
CA LEU A 54 3.63 -11.83 -15.01
C LEU A 54 3.49 -11.25 -16.42
N ARG A 55 4.07 -11.87 -17.47
CA ARG A 55 3.86 -11.47 -18.87
C ARG A 55 2.39 -11.60 -19.27
N ALA A 56 1.75 -12.71 -18.94
CA ALA A 56 0.31 -12.88 -19.16
C ALA A 56 -0.52 -11.80 -18.43
N ALA A 57 0.01 -11.23 -17.36
CA ALA A 57 -0.62 -10.16 -16.63
C ALA A 57 -0.70 -8.84 -17.38
N VAL A 58 0.27 -8.57 -18.24
CA VAL A 58 0.35 -7.33 -19.02
C VAL A 58 -0.58 -7.37 -20.23
N GLU A 59 -0.82 -8.56 -20.80
CA GLU A 59 -1.64 -8.75 -22.00
C GLU A 59 -3.15 -8.57 -21.73
N PHE A 60 -3.61 -8.88 -20.51
CA PHE A 60 -5.02 -8.81 -20.15
C PHE A 60 -5.30 -7.61 -19.22
N SER A 61 -5.79 -6.52 -19.78
CA SER A 61 -5.96 -5.24 -19.07
C SER A 61 -7.28 -5.06 -18.31
N GLY A 62 -8.21 -6.02 -18.32
CA GLY A 62 -9.46 -5.97 -17.59
C GLY A 62 -9.56 -7.09 -16.54
N PRO A 63 -10.28 -6.92 -15.42
CA PRO A 63 -10.59 -8.04 -14.56
C PRO A 63 -11.53 -8.96 -15.34
N PRO A 64 -11.18 -10.26 -15.52
CA PRO A 64 -12.16 -11.18 -16.04
C PRO A 64 -13.35 -11.21 -15.09
N GLU A 65 -14.53 -11.38 -15.63
CA GLU A 65 -15.70 -11.62 -14.81
C GLU A 65 -15.45 -12.85 -13.92
N PRO A 66 -15.73 -12.80 -12.60
CA PRO A 66 -15.51 -13.93 -11.75
C PRO A 66 -16.38 -15.11 -12.20
N GLU A 67 -15.77 -16.17 -12.66
CA GLU A 67 -16.44 -17.44 -12.94
C GLU A 67 -16.59 -18.20 -11.61
N PHE A 68 -17.80 -18.68 -11.33
CA PHE A 68 -18.09 -19.40 -10.11
C PHE A 68 -18.46 -20.85 -10.45
N VAL A 69 -17.77 -21.79 -9.81
CA VAL A 69 -18.01 -23.23 -9.99
C VAL A 69 -19.34 -23.68 -9.38
N SER A 70 -19.95 -22.88 -8.52
CA SER A 70 -21.24 -23.17 -7.88
C SER A 70 -21.95 -21.91 -7.43
N THR A 71 -23.25 -22.03 -7.16
CA THR A 71 -24.06 -20.95 -6.57
C THR A 71 -23.53 -20.55 -5.19
N ASP A 72 -23.08 -21.50 -4.39
CA ASP A 72 -22.52 -21.21 -3.05
C ASP A 72 -21.24 -20.37 -3.15
N ALA A 73 -20.35 -20.70 -4.08
CA ALA A 73 -19.13 -19.92 -4.34
C ALA A 73 -19.46 -18.47 -4.76
N ARG A 74 -20.53 -18.29 -5.54
CA ARG A 74 -21.04 -16.96 -5.90
C ARG A 74 -21.60 -16.21 -4.71
N LEU A 75 -22.37 -16.87 -3.85
CA LEU A 75 -22.92 -16.28 -2.64
C LEU A 75 -21.82 -15.87 -1.66
N ASP A 76 -20.78 -16.68 -1.48
CA ASP A 76 -19.63 -16.35 -0.63
C ASP A 76 -18.89 -15.13 -1.15
N TYR A 77 -18.69 -15.02 -2.46
CA TYR A 77 -18.13 -13.82 -3.07
C TYR A 77 -18.98 -12.57 -2.81
N LEU A 78 -20.31 -12.67 -3.00
CA LEU A 78 -21.22 -11.55 -2.80
C LEU A 78 -21.28 -11.11 -1.33
N ARG A 79 -21.26 -12.06 -0.37
CA ARG A 79 -21.15 -11.74 1.06
C ARG A 79 -19.85 -11.02 1.35
N TRP A 80 -18.72 -11.58 0.88
CA TRP A 80 -17.41 -10.95 1.05
C TRP A 80 -17.39 -9.52 0.47
N LEU A 81 -17.89 -9.33 -0.74
CA LEU A 81 -17.97 -8.03 -1.39
C LEU A 81 -18.82 -7.03 -0.57
N GLY A 82 -19.98 -7.50 -0.07
CA GLY A 82 -20.86 -6.71 0.78
C GLY A 82 -20.23 -6.28 2.09
N GLU A 83 -19.39 -7.14 2.70
CA GLU A 83 -18.68 -6.84 3.95
C GLU A 83 -17.48 -5.90 3.73
N GLN A 84 -16.73 -6.07 2.63
CA GLN A 84 -15.50 -5.30 2.41
C GLN A 84 -15.78 -3.91 1.82
N SER A 85 -16.82 -3.76 1.00
CA SER A 85 -17.13 -2.49 0.32
C SER A 85 -17.36 -1.32 1.29
N PRO A 86 -18.13 -1.44 2.38
CA PRO A 86 -18.30 -0.36 3.37
C PRO A 86 -16.98 0.06 4.03
N LYS A 87 -16.08 -0.90 4.30
CA LYS A 87 -14.78 -0.63 4.94
C LYS A 87 -13.89 0.28 4.06
N LEU A 88 -14.09 0.24 2.73
CA LEU A 88 -13.35 1.07 1.76
C LEU A 88 -14.00 2.42 1.48
N HIS A 89 -15.22 2.67 1.92
CA HIS A 89 -16.00 3.86 1.52
C HIS A 89 -15.25 5.18 1.69
N ARG A 90 -14.53 5.37 2.80
CA ARG A 90 -13.78 6.61 3.06
C ARG A 90 -12.61 6.82 2.09
N ARG A 91 -12.03 5.74 1.54
CA ARG A 91 -10.86 5.77 0.65
C ARG A 91 -11.25 5.73 -0.82
N LYS A 92 -12.39 5.15 -1.12
CA LYS A 92 -12.98 5.00 -2.45
C LYS A 92 -14.48 5.28 -2.36
N PRO A 93 -14.89 6.57 -2.44
CA PRO A 93 -16.30 6.95 -2.26
C PRO A 93 -17.22 6.35 -3.31
N GLU A 94 -16.72 6.24 -4.56
CA GLU A 94 -17.51 5.73 -5.68
C GLU A 94 -17.71 4.21 -5.59
N LEU A 95 -18.98 3.78 -5.60
CA LEU A 95 -19.34 2.35 -5.47
C LEU A 95 -18.74 1.52 -6.60
N ARG A 96 -18.78 2.00 -7.82
CA ARG A 96 -18.25 1.31 -9.00
C ARG A 96 -16.75 1.06 -8.84
N GLU A 97 -15.99 2.07 -8.41
CA GLU A 97 -14.56 1.95 -8.18
C GLU A 97 -14.25 0.93 -7.06
N ARG A 98 -15.06 0.92 -5.97
CA ARG A 98 -14.89 -0.06 -4.89
C ARG A 98 -15.13 -1.49 -5.37
N VAL A 99 -16.21 -1.69 -6.13
CA VAL A 99 -16.57 -3.02 -6.66
C VAL A 99 -15.48 -3.52 -7.60
N GLU A 100 -15.05 -2.71 -8.57
CA GLU A 100 -13.96 -3.05 -9.49
C GLU A 100 -12.67 -3.39 -8.75
N PHE A 101 -12.30 -2.59 -7.76
CA PHE A 101 -11.12 -2.81 -6.95
C PHE A 101 -11.20 -4.14 -6.16
N LEU A 102 -12.31 -4.38 -5.45
CA LEU A 102 -12.50 -5.60 -4.67
C LEU A 102 -12.59 -6.84 -5.56
N GLN A 103 -13.29 -6.75 -6.68
CA GLN A 103 -13.37 -7.82 -7.68
C GLN A 103 -11.97 -8.20 -8.18
N THR A 104 -11.13 -7.20 -8.49
CA THR A 104 -9.75 -7.44 -8.91
C THR A 104 -8.94 -8.12 -7.81
N VAL A 105 -9.05 -7.64 -6.56
CA VAL A 105 -8.36 -8.26 -5.42
C VAL A 105 -8.82 -9.70 -5.22
N TRP A 106 -10.13 -9.94 -5.22
CA TRP A 106 -10.68 -11.29 -5.09
C TRP A 106 -10.12 -12.24 -6.15
N TYR A 107 -10.20 -11.84 -7.41
CA TYR A 107 -9.74 -12.64 -8.53
C TYR A 107 -8.25 -12.97 -8.43
N GLU A 108 -7.39 -11.96 -8.23
CA GLU A 108 -5.95 -12.15 -8.22
C GLU A 108 -5.47 -12.93 -6.99
N THR A 109 -6.13 -12.77 -5.84
CA THR A 109 -5.81 -13.56 -4.64
C THR A 109 -6.19 -15.02 -4.80
N LYS A 110 -7.37 -15.32 -5.36
CA LYS A 110 -7.78 -16.71 -5.65
C LYS A 110 -6.83 -17.37 -6.64
N ARG A 111 -6.45 -16.66 -7.70
CA ARG A 111 -5.50 -17.14 -8.69
C ARG A 111 -4.11 -17.41 -8.12
N ALA A 112 -3.63 -16.58 -7.19
CA ALA A 112 -2.33 -16.74 -6.55
C ALA A 112 -2.35 -17.68 -5.33
N GLY A 113 -3.51 -18.20 -4.92
CA GLY A 113 -3.64 -19.01 -3.69
C GLY A 113 -3.32 -18.21 -2.44
N LEU A 114 -3.70 -16.93 -2.39
CA LEU A 114 -3.50 -16.03 -1.26
C LEU A 114 -4.83 -15.70 -0.58
N ASP A 115 -4.75 -15.35 0.69
CA ASP A 115 -5.88 -14.82 1.45
C ASP A 115 -6.18 -13.37 1.05
N ALA A 116 -7.45 -13.07 0.71
CA ALA A 116 -7.84 -11.72 0.30
C ALA A 116 -7.69 -10.70 1.42
N SER A 117 -7.91 -11.09 2.69
CA SER A 117 -7.72 -10.20 3.84
C SER A 117 -6.25 -9.84 4.03
N LEU A 118 -5.35 -10.77 3.75
CA LEU A 118 -3.91 -10.53 3.77
C LEU A 118 -3.50 -9.49 2.73
N VAL A 119 -3.97 -9.64 1.49
CA VAL A 119 -3.63 -8.72 0.40
C VAL A 119 -4.23 -7.34 0.63
N LEU A 120 -5.47 -7.24 1.14
CA LEU A 120 -6.06 -5.97 1.55
C LEU A 120 -5.27 -5.29 2.68
N GLY A 121 -4.81 -6.06 3.67
CA GLY A 121 -3.94 -5.57 4.74
C GLY A 121 -2.61 -5.07 4.22
N LEU A 122 -1.99 -5.79 3.28
CA LEU A 122 -0.76 -5.37 2.62
C LEU A 122 -0.96 -4.07 1.83
N ILE A 123 -2.00 -3.96 1.01
CA ILE A 123 -2.33 -2.73 0.26
C ILE A 123 -2.55 -1.54 1.21
N GLN A 124 -3.18 -1.78 2.36
CA GLN A 124 -3.37 -0.75 3.38
C GLN A 124 -2.03 -0.20 3.90
N VAL A 125 -1.07 -1.07 4.16
CA VAL A 125 0.27 -0.70 4.64
C VAL A 125 1.07 -0.02 3.55
N GLU A 126 1.06 -0.54 2.32
CA GLU A 126 1.87 -0.07 1.20
C GLU A 126 1.44 1.30 0.67
N SER A 127 0.15 1.50 0.48
CA SER A 127 -0.33 2.69 -0.22
C SER A 127 -1.51 3.39 0.45
N ALA A 128 -2.09 2.82 1.51
CA ALA A 128 -3.39 3.22 2.05
C ALA A 128 -4.46 3.29 0.94
N PHE A 129 -4.45 2.34 0.00
CA PHE A 129 -5.36 2.24 -1.16
C PHE A 129 -5.22 3.37 -2.20
N ARG A 130 -4.08 4.05 -2.27
CA ARG A 130 -3.84 5.11 -3.26
C ARG A 130 -3.31 4.53 -4.56
N LYS A 131 -4.06 4.73 -5.64
CA LYS A 131 -3.73 4.23 -6.98
C LYS A 131 -2.38 4.75 -7.50
N PHE A 132 -2.11 6.03 -7.30
CA PHE A 132 -0.91 6.70 -7.82
C PHE A 132 0.15 6.93 -6.75
N ALA A 133 0.22 6.05 -5.74
CA ALA A 133 1.26 6.13 -4.73
C ALA A 133 2.64 5.88 -5.37
N ILE A 134 3.61 6.73 -5.03
CA ILE A 134 5.02 6.57 -5.41
C ILE A 134 5.85 6.74 -4.14
N SER A 135 6.72 5.78 -3.85
CA SER A 135 7.64 5.86 -2.71
C SER A 135 8.91 6.62 -3.05
N ARG A 136 9.72 6.93 -2.02
CA ARG A 136 11.03 7.59 -2.22
C ARG A 136 11.99 6.76 -3.08
N VAL A 137 11.85 5.43 -3.07
CA VAL A 137 12.66 4.51 -3.87
C VAL A 137 12.01 4.15 -5.21
N GLY A 138 10.88 4.80 -5.54
CA GLY A 138 10.22 4.65 -6.83
C GLY A 138 9.21 3.50 -6.92
N ALA A 139 8.88 2.81 -5.83
CA ALA A 139 7.81 1.80 -5.81
C ALA A 139 6.46 2.44 -6.17
N ARG A 140 5.58 1.72 -6.90
CA ARG A 140 4.40 2.30 -7.55
C ARG A 140 3.10 1.55 -7.28
N GLY A 141 2.03 2.32 -7.16
CA GLY A 141 0.66 1.84 -7.13
C GLY A 141 0.22 1.23 -5.81
N TYR A 142 -0.88 0.50 -5.83
CA TYR A 142 -1.54 -0.05 -4.66
C TYR A 142 -0.65 -0.94 -3.80
N MET A 143 0.10 -1.84 -4.45
CA MET A 143 0.98 -2.82 -3.80
C MET A 143 2.46 -2.41 -3.84
N GLN A 144 2.77 -1.16 -4.21
CA GLN A 144 4.12 -0.59 -4.23
C GLN A 144 5.14 -1.48 -4.96
N ILE A 145 4.84 -1.75 -6.23
CA ILE A 145 5.69 -2.58 -7.07
C ILE A 145 6.91 -1.79 -7.54
N MET A 146 8.10 -2.37 -7.39
CA MET A 146 9.33 -1.75 -7.85
C MET A 146 9.43 -1.74 -9.39
N PRO A 147 9.93 -0.65 -10.01
CA PRO A 147 10.02 -0.51 -11.47
C PRO A 147 10.81 -1.61 -12.17
N PHE A 148 11.79 -2.22 -11.52
CA PHE A 148 12.58 -3.30 -12.14
C PHE A 148 11.72 -4.52 -12.51
N TRP A 149 10.62 -4.78 -11.76
CA TRP A 149 9.69 -5.85 -12.09
C TRP A 149 9.03 -5.64 -13.46
N ALA A 150 8.63 -4.40 -13.80
CA ALA A 150 8.08 -4.09 -15.12
C ALA A 150 9.11 -4.31 -16.24
N ARG A 151 10.38 -4.00 -15.98
CA ARG A 151 11.48 -4.22 -16.95
C ARG A 151 11.82 -5.70 -17.13
N LEU A 152 11.80 -6.49 -16.06
CA LEU A 152 12.12 -7.92 -16.11
C LEU A 152 11.03 -8.75 -16.81
N ILE A 153 9.78 -8.28 -16.79
CA ILE A 153 8.61 -9.12 -17.05
C ILE A 153 7.78 -8.62 -18.21
N GLY A 154 7.82 -7.32 -18.50
CA GLY A 154 6.99 -6.67 -19.48
C GLY A 154 7.78 -6.03 -20.60
N ASP A 155 7.14 -5.08 -21.24
CA ASP A 155 7.70 -4.19 -22.25
C ASP A 155 8.52 -3.02 -21.67
N GLY A 156 8.79 -3.03 -20.37
CA GLY A 156 9.51 -1.98 -19.66
C GLY A 156 8.66 -0.76 -19.29
N ASP A 157 7.38 -0.72 -19.68
CA ASP A 157 6.50 0.41 -19.34
C ASP A 157 6.12 0.40 -17.86
N VAL A 158 6.88 1.16 -17.10
CA VAL A 158 6.61 1.37 -15.65
C VAL A 158 5.30 2.13 -15.38
N GLY A 159 4.70 2.79 -16.37
CA GLY A 159 3.38 3.43 -16.25
C GLY A 159 2.28 2.41 -16.01
N LYS A 160 2.41 1.21 -16.58
CA LYS A 160 1.46 0.10 -16.37
C LYS A 160 1.34 -0.35 -14.92
N LEU A 161 2.32 -0.05 -14.07
CA LEU A 161 2.23 -0.32 -12.62
C LEU A 161 1.18 0.53 -11.90
N PHE A 162 0.58 1.52 -12.53
CA PHE A 162 -0.58 2.24 -12.00
C PHE A 162 -1.93 1.68 -12.46
N HIS A 163 -1.95 0.73 -13.39
CA HIS A 163 -3.18 0.02 -13.75
C HIS A 163 -3.57 -0.92 -12.62
N LEU A 164 -4.83 -0.87 -12.23
CA LEU A 164 -5.35 -1.61 -11.08
C LEU A 164 -4.99 -3.09 -11.18
N GLN A 165 -5.39 -3.74 -12.25
CA GLN A 165 -5.22 -5.17 -12.40
C GLN A 165 -3.74 -5.57 -12.51
N THR A 166 -2.96 -4.86 -13.30
CA THR A 166 -1.53 -5.11 -13.44
C THR A 166 -0.84 -5.02 -12.08
N ASN A 167 -1.13 -3.96 -11.31
CA ASN A 167 -0.51 -3.75 -10.01
C ASN A 167 -0.85 -4.86 -8.99
N ILE A 168 -2.15 -5.18 -8.86
CA ILE A 168 -2.59 -6.22 -7.91
C ILE A 168 -2.05 -7.59 -8.32
N ARG A 169 -2.06 -7.91 -9.62
CA ARG A 169 -1.53 -9.18 -10.13
C ARG A 169 -0.03 -9.32 -9.86
N PHE A 170 0.75 -8.30 -10.17
CA PHE A 170 2.18 -8.29 -9.87
C PHE A 170 2.43 -8.50 -8.38
N GLY A 171 1.75 -7.76 -7.52
CA GLY A 171 1.91 -7.89 -6.08
C GLY A 171 1.56 -9.28 -5.56
N CYS A 172 0.46 -9.86 -6.03
CA CYS A 172 0.05 -11.22 -5.64
C CYS A 172 1.05 -12.27 -6.12
N VAL A 173 1.53 -12.19 -7.36
CA VAL A 173 2.52 -13.15 -7.90
C VAL A 173 3.85 -13.03 -7.18
N ILE A 174 4.34 -11.81 -6.91
CA ILE A 174 5.57 -11.57 -6.16
C ILE A 174 5.46 -12.10 -4.72
N LEU A 175 4.35 -11.81 -4.04
CA LEU A 175 4.12 -12.31 -2.69
C LEU A 175 4.04 -13.84 -2.67
N ARG A 176 3.35 -14.47 -3.64
CA ARG A 176 3.30 -15.93 -3.79
C ARG A 176 4.69 -16.51 -3.99
N HIS A 177 5.48 -15.93 -4.88
CA HIS A 177 6.87 -16.35 -5.12
C HIS A 177 7.70 -16.32 -3.83
N TYR A 178 7.62 -15.26 -3.05
CA TYR A 178 8.34 -15.18 -1.78
C TYR A 178 7.80 -16.16 -0.74
N LEU A 179 6.49 -16.40 -0.71
CA LEU A 179 5.90 -17.38 0.20
C LEU A 179 6.37 -18.81 -0.13
N ASP A 180 6.46 -19.17 -1.42
CA ASP A 180 7.00 -20.46 -1.86
C ASP A 180 8.49 -20.59 -1.52
N ARG A 181 9.25 -19.53 -1.73
CA ARG A 181 10.67 -19.49 -1.40
C ARG A 181 10.96 -19.62 0.10
N GLU A 182 10.10 -19.07 0.93
CA GLU A 182 10.16 -19.21 2.40
C GLU A 182 9.38 -20.43 2.91
N LYS A 183 9.05 -21.40 2.05
CA LYS A 183 8.38 -22.66 2.39
C LYS A 183 7.08 -22.49 3.17
N GLY A 184 6.32 -21.45 2.86
CA GLY A 184 5.06 -21.11 3.50
C GLY A 184 5.19 -20.18 4.72
N ASP A 185 6.38 -19.80 5.14
CA ASP A 185 6.57 -18.83 6.21
C ASP A 185 6.17 -17.41 5.75
N LEU A 186 4.96 -17.02 6.14
CA LEU A 186 4.40 -15.73 5.74
C LEU A 186 5.12 -14.53 6.37
N PHE A 187 5.66 -14.68 7.58
CA PHE A 187 6.43 -13.62 8.23
C PHE A 187 7.70 -13.29 7.43
N LEU A 188 8.44 -14.31 7.05
CA LEU A 188 9.64 -14.15 6.25
C LEU A 188 9.34 -13.69 4.82
N ALA A 189 8.25 -14.20 4.21
CA ALA A 189 7.81 -13.79 2.88
C ALA A 189 7.43 -12.31 2.82
N LEU A 190 6.69 -11.79 3.80
CA LEU A 190 6.37 -10.37 3.92
C LEU A 190 7.63 -9.54 4.13
N GLY A 191 8.56 -10.01 4.95
CA GLY A 191 9.86 -9.37 5.13
C GLY A 191 10.65 -9.27 3.82
N ARG A 192 10.65 -10.33 2.96
CA ARG A 192 11.24 -10.25 1.61
C ARG A 192 10.51 -9.27 0.72
N TYR A 193 9.19 -9.30 0.73
CA TYR A 193 8.36 -8.39 -0.06
C TYR A 193 8.74 -6.92 0.19
N ASN A 194 8.97 -6.56 1.44
CA ASN A 194 9.35 -5.21 1.83
C ASN A 194 10.88 -4.96 1.79
N GLY A 195 11.72 -6.00 1.61
CA GLY A 195 13.18 -5.88 1.71
C GLY A 195 13.72 -5.82 3.14
N SER A 196 12.91 -6.22 4.12
CA SER A 196 13.26 -6.23 5.56
C SER A 196 13.19 -7.64 6.17
N ARG A 197 13.61 -8.66 5.41
CA ARG A 197 13.55 -10.06 5.82
C ARG A 197 14.10 -10.27 7.24
N GLY A 198 13.31 -10.94 8.08
CA GLY A 198 13.66 -11.22 9.47
C GLY A 198 13.36 -10.09 10.45
N ARG A 199 12.94 -8.91 10.00
CA ARG A 199 12.51 -7.81 10.86
C ARG A 199 11.00 -7.87 11.07
N ALA A 200 10.54 -7.58 12.30
CA ALA A 200 9.15 -7.78 12.70
C ALA A 200 8.21 -6.63 12.33
N GLU A 201 8.74 -5.44 12.14
CA GLU A 201 7.94 -4.21 12.02
C GLU A 201 6.95 -4.27 10.87
N TYR A 202 7.42 -4.61 9.68
CA TYR A 202 6.57 -4.66 8.49
C TYR A 202 5.59 -5.85 8.51
N PRO A 203 6.00 -7.10 8.75
CA PRO A 203 5.06 -8.22 8.86
C PRO A 203 3.98 -7.97 9.93
N ASN A 204 4.35 -7.44 11.09
CA ASN A 204 3.39 -7.14 12.16
C ASN A 204 2.39 -6.04 11.75
N ALA A 205 2.84 -5.01 11.03
CA ALA A 205 1.94 -3.99 10.49
C ALA A 205 0.93 -4.59 9.51
N VAL A 206 1.38 -5.48 8.61
CA VAL A 206 0.49 -6.16 7.66
C VAL A 206 -0.50 -7.07 8.39
N PHE A 207 -0.07 -7.85 9.37
CA PHE A 207 -0.97 -8.70 10.17
C PHE A 207 -1.98 -7.88 10.98
N ALA A 208 -1.56 -6.72 11.51
CA ALA A 208 -2.47 -5.82 12.20
C ALA A 208 -3.54 -5.25 11.26
N ALA A 209 -3.13 -4.85 10.06
CA ALA A 209 -4.05 -4.38 9.03
C ALA A 209 -4.97 -5.51 8.53
N GLN A 210 -4.44 -6.72 8.30
CA GLN A 210 -5.21 -7.89 7.88
C GLN A 210 -6.40 -8.19 8.79
N ARG A 211 -6.24 -8.05 10.13
CA ARG A 211 -7.33 -8.29 11.08
C ARG A 211 -8.58 -7.46 10.80
N GLN A 212 -8.44 -6.25 10.23
CA GLN A 212 -9.56 -5.38 9.87
C GLN A 212 -10.34 -5.88 8.64
N TRP A 213 -9.70 -6.73 7.82
CA TRP A 213 -10.25 -7.23 6.56
C TRP A 213 -10.75 -8.68 6.65
N ARG A 214 -10.56 -9.35 7.77
CA ARG A 214 -11.14 -10.67 7.99
C ARG A 214 -12.66 -10.59 7.97
N GLN A 215 -13.29 -11.64 7.44
CA GLN A 215 -14.72 -11.84 7.59
C GLN A 215 -15.04 -12.12 9.06
N ALA A 216 -16.19 -11.62 9.50
CA ALA A 216 -16.70 -11.88 10.85
C ALA A 216 -17.23 -13.32 10.98
#